data_07e2b4bc884fc8ecfb63c4c83ba6a9d8
#
_entry.id   07e2b4bc884fc8ecfb63c4c83ba6a9d8
#
_cell.length_a   1.000
_cell.length_b   1.000
_cell.length_c   1.000
_cell.angle_alpha   90.00
_cell.angle_beta   90.00
_cell.angle_gamma   90.00
#
_symmetry.space_group_name_H-M   'P 1'
#
loop_
_entity.id
_entity.type
_entity.pdbx_description
1 polymer ?
#
loop_
_entity_poly.entity_id
_entity_poly.type
_entity_poly.pdbx_seq_one_letter_code
_entity_poly.pdbx_strand_id
1 'polypeptide(L)'
;RVRIKSREQLFSETCKIFHFSEEKGHKKIDAAMDALFENDRSKFLDLVSARIEHYFENDGELSNLISAINLLGNATCFASEYIEKLVRYLMVMVPRIQERVSISHKFNSDKIANVVGNLQNNLFAVHTRSNLISVLKDSLSGIGVKSCSVVLKENGDFSRYIGGFNSADEIHTEEIRFPSNLLVPEKYRSEYDYG
;
A
#
# COMPACT_ATOMS: atom_id res chain seq x y z
N ARG A 1 -28.76 -31.50 8.97
CA ARG A 1 -28.98 -30.39 9.94
C ARG A 1 -27.82 -29.42 9.81
N VAL A 2 -28.03 -28.31 9.13
CA VAL A 2 -27.06 -27.23 9.04
C VAL A 2 -27.01 -26.55 10.42
N ARG A 3 -25.86 -26.57 11.06
CA ARG A 3 -25.64 -25.91 12.36
C ARG A 3 -25.69 -24.40 12.11
N ILE A 4 -26.70 -23.72 12.66
CA ILE A 4 -26.76 -22.25 12.66
C ILE A 4 -25.57 -21.75 13.50
N LYS A 5 -24.64 -21.07 12.87
CA LYS A 5 -23.53 -20.41 13.57
C LYS A 5 -24.04 -19.13 14.21
N SER A 6 -23.63 -18.86 15.45
CA SER A 6 -23.94 -17.58 16.10
C SER A 6 -23.22 -16.42 15.38
N ARG A 7 -23.73 -15.18 15.54
CA ARG A 7 -23.07 -13.95 15.03
C ARG A 7 -21.58 -13.92 15.43
N GLU A 8 -21.28 -14.28 16.67
CA GLU A 8 -19.91 -14.30 17.22
C GLU A 8 -19.00 -15.33 16.55
N GLN A 9 -19.54 -16.51 16.25
CA GLN A 9 -18.79 -17.54 15.52
C GLN A 9 -18.47 -17.12 14.09
N LEU A 10 -19.43 -16.52 13.39
CA LEU A 10 -19.26 -15.95 12.07
C LEU A 10 -18.21 -14.85 12.04
N PHE A 11 -18.31 -13.94 13.01
CA PHE A 11 -17.36 -12.85 13.19
C PHE A 11 -15.94 -13.39 13.39
N SER A 12 -15.76 -14.34 14.32
CA SER A 12 -14.46 -14.95 14.62
C SER A 12 -13.84 -15.65 13.39
N GLU A 13 -14.64 -16.40 12.62
CA GLU A 13 -14.16 -17.09 11.42
C GLU A 13 -13.81 -16.10 10.31
N THR A 14 -14.62 -15.05 10.11
CA THR A 14 -14.35 -13.98 9.15
C THR A 14 -13.05 -13.23 9.49
N CYS A 15 -12.83 -12.91 10.76
CA CYS A 15 -11.58 -12.28 11.20
C CYS A 15 -10.35 -13.16 10.95
N LYS A 16 -10.46 -14.47 11.14
CA LYS A 16 -9.36 -15.43 10.88
C LYS A 16 -8.99 -15.47 9.38
N ILE A 17 -10.00 -15.47 8.49
CA ILE A 17 -9.77 -15.53 7.04
C ILE A 17 -9.06 -14.28 6.54
N PHE A 18 -9.39 -13.11 7.09
CA PHE A 18 -8.82 -11.84 6.68
C PHE A 18 -7.51 -11.46 7.40
N HIS A 19 -6.99 -12.31 8.29
CA HIS A 19 -5.76 -12.04 9.09
C HIS A 19 -5.74 -10.64 9.74
N PHE A 20 -6.86 -10.18 10.27
CA PHE A 20 -6.91 -8.87 10.90
C PHE A 20 -6.18 -8.86 12.25
N SER A 21 -5.21 -7.96 12.38
CA SER A 21 -4.66 -7.57 13.67
C SER A 21 -5.74 -6.88 14.53
N GLU A 22 -5.87 -7.29 15.75
CA GLU A 22 -7.06 -7.40 16.59
C GLU A 22 -7.93 -6.16 16.86
N GLU A 23 -7.52 -4.92 16.75
CA GLU A 23 -8.35 -3.83 17.30
C GLU A 23 -9.10 -2.94 16.29
N LYS A 24 -8.44 -2.54 15.22
CA LYS A 24 -9.08 -1.66 14.21
C LYS A 24 -9.91 -2.41 13.18
N GLY A 25 -9.56 -3.66 12.91
CA GLY A 25 -10.30 -4.54 12.00
C GLY A 25 -11.66 -4.93 12.57
N HIS A 26 -11.73 -5.22 13.85
CA HIS A 26 -12.93 -5.68 14.55
C HIS A 26 -14.10 -4.68 14.44
N LYS A 27 -13.88 -3.38 14.70
CA LYS A 27 -14.94 -2.37 14.65
C LYS A 27 -15.60 -2.22 13.28
N LYS A 28 -14.83 -2.37 12.19
CA LYS A 28 -15.35 -2.23 10.82
C LYS A 28 -16.13 -3.48 10.37
N ILE A 29 -15.67 -4.67 10.78
CA ILE A 29 -16.39 -5.92 10.52
C ILE A 29 -17.69 -5.94 11.32
N ASP A 30 -17.67 -5.52 12.60
CA ASP A 30 -18.87 -5.41 13.41
C ASP A 30 -19.91 -4.51 12.73
N ALA A 31 -19.50 -3.33 12.24
CA ALA A 31 -20.39 -2.42 11.53
C ALA A 31 -20.97 -3.04 10.24
N ALA A 32 -20.19 -3.82 9.49
CA ALA A 32 -20.67 -4.52 8.31
C ALA A 32 -21.65 -5.66 8.69
N MET A 33 -21.36 -6.41 9.75
CA MET A 33 -22.26 -7.45 10.27
C MET A 33 -23.56 -6.85 10.79
N ASP A 34 -23.52 -5.73 11.51
CA ASP A 34 -24.72 -5.02 11.96
C ASP A 34 -25.58 -4.57 10.77
N ALA A 35 -24.97 -3.95 9.75
CA ALA A 35 -25.69 -3.56 8.53
C ALA A 35 -26.33 -4.76 7.80
N LEU A 36 -25.64 -5.93 7.80
CA LEU A 36 -26.19 -7.17 7.23
C LEU A 36 -27.42 -7.65 8.00
N PHE A 37 -27.38 -7.63 9.34
CA PHE A 37 -28.50 -8.08 10.18
C PHE A 37 -29.66 -7.09 10.20
N GLU A 38 -29.36 -5.77 10.00
CA GLU A 38 -30.36 -4.72 9.87
C GLU A 38 -31.00 -4.67 8.47
N ASN A 39 -30.57 -5.52 7.52
CA ASN A 39 -30.95 -5.49 6.11
C ASN A 39 -30.63 -4.16 5.39
N ASP A 40 -29.66 -3.41 5.87
CA ASP A 40 -29.14 -2.21 5.21
C ASP A 40 -28.10 -2.58 4.15
N ARG A 41 -28.62 -2.89 2.95
CA ARG A 41 -27.81 -3.32 1.81
C ARG A 41 -26.78 -2.28 1.39
N SER A 42 -27.15 -1.01 1.36
CA SER A 42 -26.26 0.06 0.87
C SER A 42 -25.07 0.19 1.80
N LYS A 43 -25.33 0.36 3.10
CA LYS A 43 -24.30 0.47 4.13
C LYS A 43 -23.39 -0.76 4.18
N PHE A 44 -23.96 -1.98 4.07
CA PHE A 44 -23.18 -3.20 4.02
C PHE A 44 -22.23 -3.23 2.81
N LEU A 45 -22.76 -2.95 1.60
CA LEU A 45 -21.96 -2.98 0.38
C LEU A 45 -20.85 -1.92 0.39
N ASP A 46 -21.11 -0.73 0.88
CA ASP A 46 -20.11 0.33 0.98
C ASP A 46 -18.97 -0.07 1.94
N LEU A 47 -19.31 -0.61 3.10
CA LEU A 47 -18.32 -1.08 4.09
C LEU A 47 -17.47 -2.25 3.55
N VAL A 48 -18.11 -3.20 2.87
CA VAL A 48 -17.44 -4.38 2.32
C VAL A 48 -16.60 -4.02 1.11
N SER A 49 -17.08 -3.17 0.19
CA SER A 49 -16.34 -2.75 -1.00
C SER A 49 -15.02 -2.08 -0.65
N ALA A 50 -15.07 -1.08 0.24
CA ALA A 50 -13.87 -0.38 0.69
C ALA A 50 -12.86 -1.33 1.35
N ARG A 51 -13.36 -2.38 2.01
CA ARG A 51 -12.50 -3.37 2.67
C ARG A 51 -11.88 -4.38 1.70
N ILE A 52 -12.65 -4.80 0.71
CA ILE A 52 -12.15 -5.68 -0.37
C ILE A 52 -11.05 -4.97 -1.16
N GLU A 53 -11.23 -3.69 -1.48
CA GLU A 53 -10.23 -2.89 -2.17
C GLU A 53 -8.93 -2.82 -1.36
N HIS A 54 -9.01 -2.43 -0.10
CA HIS A 54 -7.86 -2.40 0.81
C HIS A 54 -7.19 -3.79 0.98
N TYR A 55 -7.97 -4.87 0.97
CA TYR A 55 -7.44 -6.23 1.05
C TYR A 55 -6.57 -6.57 -0.17
N PHE A 56 -7.00 -6.22 -1.38
CA PHE A 56 -6.21 -6.44 -2.59
C PHE A 56 -5.02 -5.49 -2.72
N GLU A 57 -5.12 -4.26 -2.21
CA GLU A 57 -3.98 -3.34 -2.14
C GLU A 57 -2.84 -3.85 -1.26
N ASN A 58 -3.13 -4.75 -0.33
CA ASN A 58 -2.17 -5.40 0.56
C ASN A 58 -1.92 -6.88 0.19
N ASP A 59 -1.90 -7.19 -1.11
CA ASP A 59 -1.59 -8.52 -1.66
C ASP A 59 -2.52 -9.65 -1.19
N GLY A 60 -3.77 -9.32 -0.85
CA GLY A 60 -4.77 -10.29 -0.44
C GLY A 60 -5.14 -11.28 -1.55
N GLU A 61 -5.27 -12.56 -1.20
CA GLU A 61 -5.60 -13.63 -2.15
C GLU A 61 -7.11 -13.71 -2.44
N LEU A 62 -7.48 -13.78 -3.71
CA LEU A 62 -8.87 -13.94 -4.16
C LEU A 62 -9.55 -15.18 -3.57
N SER A 63 -8.81 -16.30 -3.45
CA SER A 63 -9.29 -17.57 -2.89
C SER A 63 -9.80 -17.42 -1.45
N ASN A 64 -9.09 -16.68 -0.62
CA ASN A 64 -9.45 -16.42 0.77
C ASN A 64 -10.72 -15.58 0.87
N LEU A 65 -10.85 -14.56 0.01
CA LEU A 65 -12.02 -13.71 -0.03
C LEU A 65 -13.28 -14.46 -0.51
N ILE A 66 -13.15 -15.28 -1.55
CA ILE A 66 -14.24 -16.15 -2.02
C ILE A 66 -14.66 -17.13 -0.91
N SER A 67 -13.70 -17.70 -0.18
CA SER A 67 -13.98 -18.60 0.93
C SER A 67 -14.74 -17.88 2.05
N ALA A 68 -14.41 -16.63 2.37
CA ALA A 68 -15.12 -15.81 3.34
C ALA A 68 -16.57 -15.50 2.89
N ILE A 69 -16.76 -15.15 1.63
CA ILE A 69 -18.10 -14.89 1.07
C ILE A 69 -18.96 -16.14 1.10
N ASN A 70 -18.41 -17.28 0.74
CA ASN A 70 -19.12 -18.59 0.80
C ASN A 70 -19.45 -18.95 2.25
N LEU A 71 -18.55 -18.68 3.20
CA LEU A 71 -18.79 -18.90 4.62
C LEU A 71 -19.99 -18.06 5.09
N LEU A 72 -20.03 -16.77 4.75
CA LEU A 72 -21.14 -15.87 5.03
C LEU A 72 -22.45 -16.39 4.41
N GLY A 73 -22.43 -16.80 3.15
CA GLY A 73 -23.59 -17.38 2.47
C GLY A 73 -24.13 -18.65 3.12
N ASN A 74 -23.25 -19.54 3.57
CA ASN A 74 -23.63 -20.81 4.18
C ASN A 74 -24.04 -20.68 5.66
N ALA A 75 -23.55 -19.67 6.33
CA ALA A 75 -23.81 -19.50 7.76
C ALA A 75 -25.10 -18.74 8.06
N THR A 76 -25.54 -17.94 7.12
CA THR A 76 -26.84 -17.29 7.17
C THR A 76 -27.92 -18.29 6.75
N CYS A 77 -28.24 -19.23 7.62
CA CYS A 77 -29.43 -20.10 7.47
C CYS A 77 -30.76 -19.35 7.47
N PHE A 78 -30.72 -18.04 7.49
CA PHE A 78 -31.84 -17.22 7.08
C PHE A 78 -31.89 -17.29 5.56
N ALA A 79 -32.68 -18.24 5.06
CA ALA A 79 -33.10 -18.38 3.67
C ALA A 79 -33.87 -17.14 3.18
N SER A 80 -33.28 -15.97 3.35
CA SER A 80 -33.82 -14.75 2.81
C SER A 80 -33.20 -14.64 1.42
N GLU A 81 -34.06 -14.54 0.42
CA GLU A 81 -33.73 -14.19 -0.97
C GLU A 81 -32.76 -12.99 -1.05
N TYR A 82 -32.77 -12.17 -0.02
CA TYR A 82 -31.87 -11.04 0.19
C TYR A 82 -30.40 -11.45 0.29
N ILE A 83 -30.05 -12.43 1.14
CA ILE A 83 -28.67 -12.85 1.36
C ILE A 83 -28.13 -13.57 0.13
N GLU A 84 -28.95 -14.39 -0.51
CA GLU A 84 -28.55 -15.04 -1.76
C GLU A 84 -28.22 -14.02 -2.87
N LYS A 85 -29.06 -12.99 -3.03
CA LYS A 85 -28.79 -11.88 -3.94
C LYS A 85 -27.52 -11.12 -3.58
N LEU A 86 -27.26 -10.91 -2.29
CA LEU A 86 -26.09 -10.22 -1.80
C LEU A 86 -24.81 -11.03 -2.09
N VAL A 87 -24.79 -12.32 -1.82
CA VAL A 87 -23.66 -13.22 -2.11
C VAL A 87 -23.38 -13.25 -3.61
N ARG A 88 -24.41 -13.38 -4.46
CA ARG A 88 -24.25 -13.32 -5.91
C ARG A 88 -23.66 -11.98 -6.37
N TYR A 89 -24.10 -10.88 -5.78
CA TYR A 89 -23.57 -9.56 -6.10
C TYR A 89 -22.07 -9.44 -5.71
N LEU A 90 -21.69 -9.90 -4.52
CA LEU A 90 -20.31 -9.92 -4.08
C LEU A 90 -19.42 -10.78 -4.99
N MET A 91 -19.90 -11.93 -5.41
CA MET A 91 -19.18 -12.82 -6.34
C MET A 91 -18.87 -12.16 -7.69
N VAL A 92 -19.72 -11.23 -8.16
CA VAL A 92 -19.47 -10.46 -9.40
C VAL A 92 -18.58 -9.24 -9.12
N MET A 93 -18.76 -8.61 -7.98
CA MET A 93 -18.04 -7.36 -7.63
C MET A 93 -16.56 -7.61 -7.31
N VAL A 94 -16.25 -8.70 -6.60
CA VAL A 94 -14.89 -9.00 -6.12
C VAL A 94 -13.87 -9.10 -7.27
N PRO A 95 -14.08 -9.87 -8.34
CA PRO A 95 -13.15 -9.90 -9.46
C PRO A 95 -12.94 -8.55 -10.15
N ARG A 96 -13.99 -7.72 -10.22
CA ARG A 96 -13.88 -6.36 -10.80
C ARG A 96 -13.01 -5.45 -9.96
N ILE A 97 -13.11 -5.53 -8.63
CA ILE A 97 -12.25 -4.76 -7.72
C ILE A 97 -10.81 -5.25 -7.86
N GLN A 98 -10.59 -6.55 -7.87
CA GLN A 98 -9.26 -7.13 -8.05
C GLN A 98 -8.61 -6.67 -9.37
N GLU A 99 -9.35 -6.72 -10.48
CA GLU A 99 -8.88 -6.26 -11.79
C GLU A 99 -8.48 -4.78 -11.74
N ARG A 100 -9.32 -3.92 -11.13
CA ARG A 100 -9.03 -2.48 -10.98
C ARG A 100 -7.75 -2.24 -10.17
N VAL A 101 -7.59 -2.93 -9.04
CA VAL A 101 -6.38 -2.82 -8.20
C VAL A 101 -5.16 -3.32 -8.96
N SER A 102 -5.26 -4.45 -9.65
CA SER A 102 -4.16 -5.01 -10.46
C SER A 102 -3.72 -4.05 -11.59
N ILE A 103 -4.68 -3.41 -12.27
CA ILE A 103 -4.39 -2.40 -13.30
C ILE A 103 -3.68 -1.20 -12.69
N SER A 104 -4.12 -0.73 -11.51
CA SER A 104 -3.49 0.39 -10.80
C SER A 104 -2.05 0.04 -10.40
N HIS A 105 -1.81 -1.14 -9.84
CA HIS A 105 -0.47 -1.61 -9.49
C HIS A 105 0.44 -1.72 -10.72
N LYS A 106 -0.08 -2.29 -11.82
CA LYS A 106 0.69 -2.37 -13.07
C LYS A 106 1.04 -0.99 -13.61
N PHE A 107 0.09 -0.06 -13.63
CA PHE A 107 0.33 1.30 -14.08
C PHE A 107 1.42 2.01 -13.25
N ASN A 108 1.37 1.87 -11.92
CA ASN A 108 2.39 2.41 -11.02
C ASN A 108 3.76 1.76 -11.25
N SER A 109 3.79 0.44 -11.43
CA SER A 109 5.03 -0.29 -11.74
C SER A 109 5.65 0.16 -13.06
N ASP A 110 4.85 0.28 -14.12
CA ASP A 110 5.28 0.74 -15.44
C ASP A 110 5.80 2.19 -15.38
N LYS A 111 5.13 3.05 -14.60
CA LYS A 111 5.58 4.43 -14.35
C LYS A 111 6.96 4.46 -13.69
N ILE A 112 7.16 3.67 -12.64
CA ILE A 112 8.45 3.57 -11.94
C ILE A 112 9.53 3.04 -12.89
N ALA A 113 9.26 1.97 -13.66
CA ALA A 113 10.20 1.40 -14.62
C ALA A 113 10.63 2.42 -15.68
N ASN A 114 9.69 3.22 -16.20
CA ASN A 114 9.98 4.29 -17.16
C ASN A 114 10.85 5.40 -16.54
N VAL A 115 10.57 5.81 -15.30
CA VAL A 115 11.40 6.81 -14.60
C VAL A 115 12.80 6.30 -14.37
N VAL A 116 12.96 5.04 -13.94
CA VAL A 116 14.30 4.41 -13.75
C VAL A 116 15.05 4.31 -15.07
N GLY A 117 14.39 3.91 -16.16
CA GLY A 117 15.02 3.84 -17.48
C GLY A 117 15.47 5.22 -17.98
N ASN A 118 14.65 6.24 -17.82
CA ASN A 118 14.99 7.62 -18.18
C ASN A 118 16.13 8.16 -17.30
N LEU A 119 16.11 7.87 -16.00
CA LEU A 119 17.16 8.23 -15.06
C LEU A 119 18.51 7.62 -15.49
N GLN A 120 18.55 6.32 -15.82
CA GLN A 120 19.74 5.67 -16.31
C GLN A 120 20.31 6.37 -17.54
N ASN A 121 19.47 6.68 -18.55
CA ASN A 121 19.90 7.37 -19.75
C ASN A 121 20.45 8.78 -19.46
N ASN A 122 19.78 9.53 -18.58
CA ASN A 122 20.19 10.87 -18.21
C ASN A 122 21.49 10.90 -17.40
N LEU A 123 21.74 9.88 -16.56
CA LEU A 123 22.96 9.77 -15.78
C LEU A 123 24.22 9.59 -16.65
N PHE A 124 24.12 8.97 -17.82
CA PHE A 124 25.25 8.87 -18.76
C PHE A 124 25.67 10.23 -19.33
N ALA A 125 24.78 11.21 -19.36
CA ALA A 125 25.08 12.56 -19.85
C ALA A 125 25.56 13.53 -18.73
N VAL A 126 25.65 13.05 -17.49
CA VAL A 126 26.04 13.87 -16.34
C VAL A 126 27.55 14.05 -16.29
N HIS A 127 28.02 15.30 -16.31
CA HIS A 127 29.44 15.64 -16.20
C HIS A 127 29.79 16.46 -14.94
N THR A 128 28.78 16.97 -14.23
CA THR A 128 28.98 17.79 -13.01
C THR A 128 28.11 17.30 -11.85
N ARG A 129 28.53 17.60 -10.62
CA ARG A 129 27.76 17.25 -9.42
C ARG A 129 26.38 17.90 -9.41
N SER A 130 26.33 19.19 -9.75
CA SER A 130 25.06 19.93 -9.82
C SER A 130 24.08 19.27 -10.78
N ASN A 131 24.55 18.90 -11.99
CA ASN A 131 23.72 18.17 -12.95
C ASN A 131 23.28 16.81 -12.42
N LEU A 132 24.14 16.09 -11.68
CA LEU A 132 23.78 14.82 -11.07
C LEU A 132 22.59 14.98 -10.11
N ILE A 133 22.67 15.94 -9.19
CA ILE A 133 21.62 16.15 -8.21
C ILE A 133 20.33 16.65 -8.86
N SER A 134 20.45 17.53 -9.87
CA SER A 134 19.30 18.01 -10.64
C SER A 134 18.58 16.86 -11.36
N VAL A 135 19.31 16.00 -12.07
CA VAL A 135 18.77 14.81 -12.76
C VAL A 135 18.10 13.86 -11.78
N LEU A 136 18.71 13.61 -10.62
CA LEU A 136 18.12 12.78 -9.57
C LEU A 136 16.82 13.40 -9.04
N LYS A 137 16.83 14.71 -8.74
CA LYS A 137 15.65 15.41 -8.27
C LYS A 137 14.50 15.32 -9.27
N ASP A 138 14.73 15.73 -10.52
CA ASP A 138 13.69 15.77 -11.57
C ASP A 138 13.09 14.39 -11.83
N SER A 139 13.93 13.35 -11.82
CA SER A 139 13.46 11.99 -12.05
C SER A 139 12.73 11.38 -10.84
N LEU A 140 13.33 11.47 -9.65
CA LEU A 140 12.82 10.79 -8.45
C LEU A 140 11.59 11.48 -7.85
N SER A 141 11.48 12.82 -7.95
CA SER A 141 10.28 13.55 -7.52
C SER A 141 9.03 13.10 -8.29
N GLY A 142 9.18 12.72 -9.55
CA GLY A 142 8.10 12.20 -10.39
C GLY A 142 7.46 10.89 -9.90
N ILE A 143 8.16 10.14 -9.05
CA ILE A 143 7.66 8.91 -8.40
C ILE A 143 7.41 9.08 -6.90
N GLY A 144 7.43 10.32 -6.39
CA GLY A 144 7.09 10.66 -5.02
C GLY A 144 8.24 10.60 -4.02
N VAL A 145 9.50 10.47 -4.48
CA VAL A 145 10.66 10.56 -3.59
C VAL A 145 10.85 12.03 -3.18
N LYS A 146 10.71 12.30 -1.90
CA LYS A 146 10.77 13.66 -1.33
C LYS A 146 12.18 14.14 -1.02
N SER A 147 13.11 13.22 -0.78
CA SER A 147 14.50 13.57 -0.45
C SER A 147 15.46 12.48 -0.93
N CYS A 148 16.67 12.89 -1.30
CA CYS A 148 17.72 11.99 -1.74
C CYS A 148 19.08 12.55 -1.33
N SER A 149 19.97 11.68 -0.87
CA SER A 149 21.38 12.01 -0.57
C SER A 149 22.30 11.11 -1.37
N VAL A 150 23.34 11.70 -1.96
CA VAL A 150 24.37 10.97 -2.67
C VAL A 150 25.66 11.02 -1.85
N VAL A 151 26.11 9.83 -1.44
CA VAL A 151 27.27 9.65 -0.58
C VAL A 151 28.25 8.71 -1.23
N LEU A 152 29.50 9.08 -1.31
CA LEU A 152 30.60 8.21 -1.72
C LEU A 152 31.30 7.65 -0.49
N LYS A 153 31.43 6.34 -0.43
CA LYS A 153 32.23 5.68 0.58
C LYS A 153 33.71 5.80 0.20
N GLU A 154 34.50 6.38 1.10
CA GLU A 154 35.96 6.45 0.97
C GLU A 154 36.62 5.21 1.59
N ASN A 155 37.91 5.04 1.35
CA ASN A 155 38.70 4.02 2.03
C ASN A 155 38.88 4.40 3.50
N GLY A 156 38.44 3.54 4.44
CA GLY A 156 38.50 3.73 5.86
C GLY A 156 37.15 4.12 6.49
N ASP A 157 37.21 4.86 7.60
CA ASP A 157 36.03 5.16 8.45
C ASP A 157 35.28 6.42 8.03
N PHE A 158 35.50 6.91 6.83
CA PHE A 158 34.93 8.15 6.34
C PHE A 158 34.15 7.95 5.04
N SER A 159 33.09 8.74 4.93
CA SER A 159 32.28 8.90 3.72
C SER A 159 32.26 10.37 3.31
N ARG A 160 31.96 10.61 2.04
CA ARG A 160 31.88 11.94 1.45
C ARG A 160 30.48 12.17 0.89
N TYR A 161 29.78 13.14 1.46
CA TYR A 161 28.56 13.66 0.89
C TYR A 161 28.89 14.52 -0.32
N ILE A 162 28.27 14.29 -1.45
CA ILE A 162 28.50 15.04 -2.68
C ILE A 162 27.30 15.88 -3.12
N GLY A 163 26.16 15.65 -2.50
CA GLY A 163 24.96 16.45 -2.74
C GLY A 163 23.69 15.66 -2.49
N GLY A 164 22.57 16.36 -2.63
CA GLY A 164 21.25 15.81 -2.46
C GLY A 164 20.16 16.85 -2.67
N PHE A 165 18.92 16.46 -2.45
CA PHE A 165 17.77 17.35 -2.37
C PHE A 165 16.87 16.94 -1.21
N ASN A 166 16.11 17.89 -0.67
CA ASN A 166 15.21 17.69 0.46
C ASN A 166 13.74 17.87 0.07
N SER A 167 12.83 17.66 1.01
CA SER A 167 11.39 17.81 0.84
C SER A 167 10.93 19.25 0.54
N ALA A 168 11.77 20.27 0.82
CA ALA A 168 11.54 21.66 0.44
C ALA A 168 12.04 22.00 -0.96
N ASP A 169 12.43 20.98 -1.74
CA ASP A 169 12.99 21.12 -3.09
C ASP A 169 14.35 21.86 -3.17
N GLU A 170 15.01 22.04 -2.04
CA GLU A 170 16.34 22.61 -1.99
C GLU A 170 17.40 21.62 -2.47
N ILE A 171 18.30 22.09 -3.33
CA ILE A 171 19.42 21.31 -3.84
C ILE A 171 20.69 21.66 -3.05
N HIS A 172 21.31 20.64 -2.49
CA HIS A 172 22.58 20.77 -1.78
C HIS A 172 23.70 20.17 -2.63
N THR A 173 24.74 20.94 -2.88
CA THR A 173 25.91 20.52 -3.68
C THR A 173 27.22 20.64 -2.91
N GLU A 174 27.15 20.86 -1.60
CA GLU A 174 28.32 20.96 -0.74
C GLU A 174 28.99 19.59 -0.56
N GLU A 175 30.32 19.59 -0.61
CA GLU A 175 31.13 18.42 -0.33
C GLU A 175 31.49 18.38 1.16
N ILE A 176 30.99 17.37 1.87
CA ILE A 176 31.23 17.24 3.31
C ILE A 176 31.77 15.84 3.59
N ARG A 177 32.96 15.77 4.21
CA ARG A 177 33.50 14.52 4.72
C ARG A 177 32.99 14.26 6.12
N PHE A 178 32.49 13.05 6.39
CA PHE A 178 31.89 12.68 7.67
C PHE A 178 32.16 11.21 8.00
N PRO A 179 32.02 10.78 9.28
CA PRO A 179 32.20 9.38 9.68
C PRO A 179 31.22 8.44 8.99
N SER A 180 31.69 7.29 8.50
CA SER A 180 30.88 6.31 7.75
C SER A 180 29.83 5.57 8.60
N ASN A 181 29.85 5.72 9.92
CA ASN A 181 28.79 5.23 10.79
C ASN A 181 27.51 6.10 10.77
N LEU A 182 27.58 7.26 10.15
CA LEU A 182 26.43 8.12 9.86
C LEU A 182 25.97 7.88 8.43
N LEU A 183 24.65 7.96 8.19
CA LEU A 183 24.07 7.83 6.85
C LEU A 183 24.22 9.11 6.04
N VAL A 184 24.15 10.27 6.72
CA VAL A 184 24.29 11.63 6.16
C VAL A 184 25.04 12.50 7.15
N PRO A 185 25.66 13.63 6.70
CA PRO A 185 26.25 14.60 7.60
C PRO A 185 25.24 15.13 8.63
N GLU A 186 25.68 15.39 9.86
CA GLU A 186 24.80 15.91 10.93
C GLU A 186 24.06 17.19 10.53
N LYS A 187 24.69 18.04 9.71
CA LYS A 187 24.09 19.27 9.16
C LYS A 187 22.74 19.02 8.46
N TYR A 188 22.60 17.88 7.80
CA TYR A 188 21.40 17.55 7.01
C TYR A 188 20.51 16.49 7.66
N ARG A 189 20.87 15.99 8.85
CA ARG A 189 20.16 14.90 9.50
C ARG A 189 18.70 15.22 9.84
N SER A 190 18.40 16.47 10.18
CA SER A 190 17.06 16.95 10.51
C SER A 190 16.18 17.20 9.28
N GLU A 191 16.76 17.26 8.08
CA GLU A 191 16.05 17.55 6.84
C GLU A 191 15.53 16.27 6.16
N TYR A 192 16.05 15.11 6.57
CA TYR A 192 15.62 13.82 6.04
C TYR A 192 14.68 13.17 7.06
N ASP A 193 13.40 13.12 6.69
CA ASP A 193 12.38 12.42 7.46
C ASP A 193 12.60 10.91 7.26
N TYR A 194 13.16 10.26 8.29
CA TYR A 194 13.30 8.80 8.33
C TYR A 194 11.94 8.22 8.78
N GLY A 195 10.93 8.24 7.88
CA GLY A 195 9.64 7.61 8.09
C GLY A 195 9.69 6.09 8.04
#